data_3f89e35f11d1ebc3693a5bc64f56b5e6
#
_entry.id   3f89e35f11d1ebc3693a5bc64f56b5e6
#
_cell.length_a   1.000
_cell.length_b   1.000
_cell.length_c   1.000
_cell.angle_alpha   90.00
_cell.angle_beta   90.00
_cell.angle_gamma   90.00
#
_symmetry.space_group_name_H-M   'P 1'
#
loop_
_entity.id
_entity.type
_entity.pdbx_description
1 polymer ?
#
loop_
_entity_poly.entity_id
_entity_poly.type
_entity_poly.pdbx_seq_one_letter_code
_entity_poly.pdbx_strand_id
1 'polypeptide(L)'
;MDDLPENASPGNRRSIPRTDLLLADPRIQAAEGRLGRPLVKAAVARAQERARNAEIAADQAAVADAAVAELPATAASIRGVLNATGVLVHTNLGRAPLSQAARDALAAAAGACDVEFDLATGARAGQRGHGAIAALRAAVPNAQAAGVVNNNAAALVLAATALAAGREIIRSEEHTSELQSR
;
A
#
# COMPACT_ATOMS: atom_id res chain seq x y z
N MET A 1 -57.38 7.77 16.61
CA MET A 1 -57.41 6.35 16.17
C MET A 1 -56.23 6.28 15.23
N ASP A 2 -55.04 6.04 15.86
CA ASP A 2 -53.75 6.16 15.24
C ASP A 2 -53.42 4.91 14.44
N ASP A 3 -53.29 5.05 13.12
CA ASP A 3 -52.70 4.02 12.27
C ASP A 3 -51.18 4.01 12.47
N LEU A 4 -50.70 3.09 13.32
CA LEU A 4 -49.31 2.74 13.39
C LEU A 4 -48.94 1.96 12.12
N PRO A 5 -47.83 2.27 11.47
CA PRO A 5 -47.40 1.52 10.29
C PRO A 5 -47.04 0.10 10.74
N GLU A 6 -47.68 -0.85 10.06
CA GLU A 6 -47.53 -2.28 10.23
C GLU A 6 -46.08 -2.73 10.03
N ASN A 7 -45.58 -3.35 11.05
CA ASN A 7 -44.37 -4.09 11.27
C ASN A 7 -43.68 -4.57 9.98
N ALA A 8 -42.54 -3.94 9.60
CA ALA A 8 -41.67 -4.45 8.57
C ALA A 8 -41.14 -5.83 9.00
N SER A 9 -41.66 -6.88 8.40
CA SER A 9 -41.22 -8.25 8.64
C SER A 9 -39.70 -8.36 8.47
N PRO A 10 -38.96 -9.04 9.37
CA PRO A 10 -37.53 -9.22 9.25
C PRO A 10 -37.22 -9.88 7.91
N GLY A 11 -36.49 -9.18 7.06
CA GLY A 11 -36.17 -9.58 5.69
C GLY A 11 -35.75 -11.06 5.65
N ASN A 12 -36.41 -11.82 4.78
CA ASN A 12 -36.20 -13.25 4.64
C ASN A 12 -34.72 -13.53 4.33
N ARG A 13 -33.93 -13.94 5.35
CA ARG A 13 -32.49 -14.25 5.23
C ARG A 13 -32.15 -15.22 4.09
N ARG A 14 -33.17 -15.99 3.61
CA ARG A 14 -33.03 -16.91 2.47
C ARG A 14 -33.05 -16.23 1.12
N SER A 15 -33.50 -14.97 1.02
CA SER A 15 -33.55 -14.22 -0.24
C SER A 15 -32.27 -13.48 -0.58
N ILE A 16 -31.32 -13.37 0.38
CA ILE A 16 -30.06 -12.66 0.17
C ILE A 16 -29.20 -13.45 -0.82
N PRO A 17 -28.73 -12.83 -1.90
CA PRO A 17 -27.91 -13.48 -2.92
C PRO A 17 -26.63 -14.06 -2.35
N ARG A 18 -26.25 -15.24 -2.81
CA ARG A 18 -25.02 -15.89 -2.42
C ARG A 18 -23.81 -15.10 -2.91
N THR A 19 -22.72 -15.13 -2.14
CA THR A 19 -21.48 -14.41 -2.46
C THR A 19 -20.91 -14.78 -3.81
N ASP A 20 -20.99 -16.06 -4.21
CA ASP A 20 -20.50 -16.53 -5.51
C ASP A 20 -21.27 -15.91 -6.69
N LEU A 21 -22.59 -15.74 -6.57
CA LEU A 21 -23.41 -15.05 -7.56
C LEU A 21 -23.06 -13.57 -7.69
N LEU A 22 -22.83 -12.90 -6.57
CA LEU A 22 -22.43 -11.49 -6.54
C LEU A 22 -21.03 -11.29 -7.12
N LEU A 23 -20.09 -12.16 -6.78
CA LEU A 23 -18.73 -12.12 -7.34
C LEU A 23 -18.70 -12.46 -8.84
N ALA A 24 -19.74 -13.06 -9.39
CA ALA A 24 -19.89 -13.30 -10.83
C ALA A 24 -20.43 -12.07 -11.60
N ASP A 25 -20.87 -11.00 -10.92
CA ASP A 25 -21.25 -9.73 -11.57
C ASP A 25 -20.05 -9.15 -12.34
N PRO A 26 -20.20 -8.83 -13.64
CA PRO A 26 -19.07 -8.35 -14.46
C PRO A 26 -18.38 -7.10 -13.91
N ARG A 27 -19.11 -6.19 -13.25
CA ARG A 27 -18.57 -4.97 -12.64
C ARG A 27 -17.69 -5.29 -11.45
N ILE A 28 -18.10 -6.27 -10.65
CA ILE A 28 -17.38 -6.75 -9.47
C ILE A 28 -16.12 -7.54 -9.91
N GLN A 29 -16.24 -8.37 -10.94
CA GLN A 29 -15.10 -9.06 -11.54
C GLN A 29 -14.06 -8.10 -12.13
N ALA A 30 -14.50 -7.08 -12.86
CA ALA A 30 -13.60 -6.05 -13.40
C ALA A 30 -12.84 -5.30 -12.29
N ALA A 31 -13.48 -5.11 -11.13
CA ALA A 31 -12.84 -4.50 -9.97
C ALA A 31 -11.82 -5.43 -9.28
N GLU A 32 -11.99 -6.74 -9.34
CA GLU A 32 -11.11 -7.72 -8.68
C GLU A 32 -9.66 -7.63 -9.19
N GLY A 33 -9.47 -7.47 -10.52
CA GLY A 33 -8.14 -7.32 -11.11
C GLY A 33 -7.39 -6.07 -10.63
N ARG A 34 -8.10 -5.00 -10.29
CA ARG A 34 -7.55 -3.72 -9.85
C ARG A 34 -7.41 -3.61 -8.33
N LEU A 35 -8.36 -4.12 -7.59
CA LEU A 35 -8.46 -3.96 -6.13
C LEU A 35 -7.97 -5.18 -5.36
N GLY A 36 -7.93 -6.34 -6.02
CA GLY A 36 -7.69 -7.62 -5.38
C GLY A 36 -8.94 -8.22 -4.71
N ARG A 37 -8.99 -9.53 -4.71
CA ARG A 37 -10.13 -10.32 -4.20
C ARG A 37 -10.55 -10.00 -2.75
N PRO A 38 -9.63 -9.74 -1.78
CA PRO A 38 -10.04 -9.41 -0.42
C PRO A 38 -10.90 -8.16 -0.28
N LEU A 39 -10.54 -7.07 -0.98
CA LEU A 39 -11.31 -5.82 -0.93
C LEU A 39 -12.68 -5.96 -1.58
N VAL A 40 -12.75 -6.67 -2.71
CA VAL A 40 -14.01 -6.96 -3.41
C VAL A 40 -14.93 -7.81 -2.53
N LYS A 41 -14.41 -8.88 -1.92
CA LYS A 41 -15.20 -9.70 -0.98
C LYS A 41 -15.71 -8.89 0.22
N ALA A 42 -14.90 -7.98 0.75
CA ALA A 42 -15.31 -7.13 1.86
C ALA A 42 -16.48 -6.20 1.48
N ALA A 43 -16.46 -5.61 0.28
CA ALA A 43 -17.55 -4.79 -0.23
C ALA A 43 -18.84 -5.62 -0.40
N VAL A 44 -18.74 -6.80 -1.01
CA VAL A 44 -19.89 -7.73 -1.15
C VAL A 44 -20.45 -8.12 0.21
N ALA A 45 -19.60 -8.44 1.18
CA ALA A 45 -20.05 -8.82 2.53
C ALA A 45 -20.79 -7.68 3.23
N ARG A 46 -20.32 -6.42 3.11
CA ARG A 46 -21.01 -5.25 3.66
C ARG A 46 -22.36 -5.03 2.99
N ALA A 47 -22.43 -5.13 1.67
CA ALA A 47 -23.71 -5.01 0.93
C ALA A 47 -24.73 -6.09 1.35
N GLN A 48 -24.26 -7.33 1.53
CA GLN A 48 -25.11 -8.42 2.05
C GLN A 48 -25.58 -8.13 3.49
N GLU A 49 -24.75 -7.53 4.33
CA GLU A 49 -25.15 -7.16 5.69
C GLU A 49 -26.20 -6.07 5.69
N ARG A 50 -26.07 -5.06 4.83
CA ARG A 50 -27.11 -4.04 4.66
C ARG A 50 -28.43 -4.61 4.19
N ALA A 51 -28.38 -5.62 3.31
CA ALA A 51 -29.60 -6.35 2.91
C ALA A 51 -30.21 -7.16 4.08
N ARG A 52 -29.37 -7.76 4.95
CA ARG A 52 -29.84 -8.45 6.18
C ARG A 52 -30.52 -7.51 7.17
N ASN A 53 -30.04 -6.29 7.23
CA ASN A 53 -30.56 -5.24 8.09
C ASN A 53 -31.77 -4.51 7.46
N ALA A 54 -32.25 -4.96 6.29
CA ALA A 54 -33.32 -4.34 5.51
C ALA A 54 -33.05 -2.86 5.13
N GLU A 55 -31.78 -2.46 5.05
CA GLU A 55 -31.36 -1.13 4.59
C GLU A 55 -31.44 -0.99 3.06
N ILE A 56 -31.36 -2.10 2.36
CA ILE A 56 -31.49 -2.23 0.89
C ILE A 56 -32.33 -3.46 0.55
N ALA A 57 -32.86 -3.50 -0.67
CA ALA A 57 -33.58 -4.67 -1.15
C ALA A 57 -32.66 -5.91 -1.20
N ALA A 58 -33.22 -7.09 -0.87
CA ALA A 58 -32.46 -8.34 -0.78
C ALA A 58 -32.37 -9.08 -2.14
N ASP A 59 -32.64 -8.40 -3.25
CA ASP A 59 -32.47 -8.97 -4.60
C ASP A 59 -31.02 -8.83 -5.09
N GLN A 60 -30.66 -9.61 -6.12
CA GLN A 60 -29.29 -9.67 -6.63
C GLN A 60 -28.82 -8.33 -7.21
N ALA A 61 -29.70 -7.58 -7.89
CA ALA A 61 -29.33 -6.32 -8.53
C ALA A 61 -29.02 -5.25 -7.48
N ALA A 62 -29.90 -5.07 -6.49
CA ALA A 62 -29.73 -4.08 -5.44
C ALA A 62 -28.47 -4.36 -4.57
N VAL A 63 -28.22 -5.63 -4.24
CA VAL A 63 -27.03 -5.99 -3.47
C VAL A 63 -25.75 -5.85 -4.30
N ALA A 64 -25.77 -6.19 -5.59
CA ALA A 64 -24.63 -5.97 -6.47
C ALA A 64 -24.33 -4.47 -6.66
N ASP A 65 -25.36 -3.64 -6.87
CA ASP A 65 -25.23 -2.18 -6.98
C ASP A 65 -24.62 -1.57 -5.71
N ALA A 66 -25.11 -1.98 -4.54
CA ALA A 66 -24.55 -1.55 -3.27
C ALA A 66 -23.11 -1.98 -3.10
N ALA A 67 -22.76 -3.21 -3.48
CA ALA A 67 -21.38 -3.70 -3.42
C ALA A 67 -20.46 -2.88 -4.35
N VAL A 68 -20.91 -2.58 -5.58
CA VAL A 68 -20.16 -1.75 -6.53
C VAL A 68 -19.96 -0.33 -5.99
N ALA A 69 -20.98 0.28 -5.40
CA ALA A 69 -20.91 1.62 -4.81
C ALA A 69 -19.93 1.70 -3.63
N GLU A 70 -19.70 0.59 -2.92
CA GLU A 70 -18.79 0.51 -1.79
C GLU A 70 -17.34 0.14 -2.18
N LEU A 71 -17.07 -0.14 -3.45
CA LEU A 71 -15.71 -0.44 -3.92
C LEU A 71 -14.83 0.80 -3.79
N PRO A 72 -13.65 0.68 -3.19
CA PRO A 72 -12.72 1.80 -3.11
C PRO A 72 -12.16 2.14 -4.49
N ALA A 73 -11.81 3.41 -4.70
CA ALA A 73 -11.20 3.85 -5.96
C ALA A 73 -9.86 3.16 -6.24
N THR A 74 -9.08 2.85 -5.20
CA THR A 74 -7.76 2.21 -5.28
C THR A 74 -7.58 1.16 -4.20
N ALA A 75 -6.71 0.18 -4.44
CA ALA A 75 -6.35 -0.84 -3.44
C ALA A 75 -5.50 -0.27 -2.28
N ALA A 76 -4.79 0.84 -2.53
CA ALA A 76 -3.97 1.51 -1.53
C ALA A 76 -4.72 2.65 -0.84
N SER A 77 -4.44 2.86 0.44
CA SER A 77 -4.97 4.00 1.20
C SER A 77 -4.29 5.32 0.84
N ILE A 78 -3.11 5.27 0.22
CA ILE A 78 -2.35 6.45 -0.22
C ILE A 78 -2.93 6.95 -1.55
N ARG A 79 -3.13 8.26 -1.65
CA ARG A 79 -3.63 8.91 -2.87
C ARG A 79 -2.55 9.79 -3.48
N GLY A 80 -2.49 9.82 -4.81
CA GLY A 80 -1.69 10.80 -5.53
C GLY A 80 -2.22 12.21 -5.29
N VAL A 81 -1.32 13.15 -5.06
CA VAL A 81 -1.63 14.57 -4.85
C VAL A 81 -0.72 15.43 -5.73
N LEU A 82 -1.19 16.63 -6.05
CA LEU A 82 -0.36 17.65 -6.70
C LEU A 82 0.41 18.42 -5.62
N ASN A 83 1.73 18.40 -5.71
CA ASN A 83 2.58 19.20 -4.82
C ASN A 83 2.67 20.63 -5.34
N ALA A 84 1.91 21.53 -4.76
CA ALA A 84 1.94 22.98 -5.04
C ALA A 84 2.58 23.79 -3.90
N THR A 85 3.36 23.18 -3.02
CA THR A 85 3.95 23.82 -1.84
C THR A 85 5.19 24.66 -2.15
N GLY A 86 5.79 24.52 -3.32
CA GLY A 86 7.10 25.12 -3.65
C GLY A 86 8.30 24.34 -3.06
N VAL A 87 8.05 23.28 -2.29
CA VAL A 87 9.09 22.42 -1.68
C VAL A 87 9.15 21.09 -2.40
N LEU A 88 10.28 20.81 -3.04
CA LEU A 88 10.45 19.61 -3.87
C LEU A 88 10.34 18.31 -3.04
N VAL A 89 10.96 18.29 -1.88
CA VAL A 89 10.94 17.16 -0.93
C VAL A 89 10.22 17.58 0.35
N HIS A 90 8.91 17.49 0.31
CA HIS A 90 8.07 17.89 1.45
C HIS A 90 7.90 16.71 2.42
N THR A 91 8.10 16.93 3.71
CA THR A 91 8.06 15.86 4.74
C THR A 91 6.71 15.14 4.83
N ASN A 92 5.60 15.84 4.54
CA ASN A 92 4.24 15.29 4.60
C ASN A 92 3.76 14.70 3.26
N LEU A 93 4.55 14.82 2.19
CA LEU A 93 4.20 14.38 0.85
C LEU A 93 5.18 13.32 0.32
N GLY A 94 5.11 12.10 0.82
CA GLY A 94 5.73 10.94 0.19
C GLY A 94 7.24 11.00 -0.13
N ARG A 95 8.01 11.94 0.44
CA ARG A 95 9.44 12.10 0.20
C ARG A 95 9.77 12.53 -1.25
N ALA A 96 10.92 12.08 -1.77
CA ALA A 96 11.34 12.41 -3.13
C ALA A 96 10.55 11.62 -4.18
N PRO A 97 9.97 12.29 -5.19
CA PRO A 97 9.35 11.60 -6.31
C PRO A 97 10.37 10.75 -7.07
N LEU A 98 9.99 9.56 -7.46
CA LEU A 98 10.83 8.67 -8.26
C LEU A 98 10.71 9.00 -9.75
N SER A 99 11.81 8.87 -10.50
CA SER A 99 11.79 8.92 -11.95
C SER A 99 10.93 7.77 -12.53
N GLN A 100 10.51 7.87 -13.79
CA GLN A 100 9.77 6.80 -14.45
C GLN A 100 10.60 5.50 -14.45
N ALA A 101 11.87 5.56 -14.80
CA ALA A 101 12.75 4.39 -14.80
C ALA A 101 12.85 3.72 -13.42
N ALA A 102 12.89 4.51 -12.33
CA ALA A 102 12.90 3.96 -10.96
C ALA A 102 11.56 3.29 -10.60
N ARG A 103 10.43 3.85 -11.04
CA ARG A 103 9.10 3.23 -10.86
C ARG A 103 8.96 1.92 -11.61
N ASP A 104 9.46 1.88 -12.85
CA ASP A 104 9.45 0.68 -13.69
C ASP A 104 10.33 -0.42 -13.08
N ALA A 105 11.51 -0.05 -12.56
CA ALA A 105 12.40 -0.96 -11.85
C ALA A 105 11.76 -1.52 -10.56
N LEU A 106 11.01 -0.70 -9.80
CA LEU A 106 10.26 -1.18 -8.64
C LEU A 106 9.16 -2.17 -9.03
N ALA A 107 8.43 -1.89 -10.12
CA ALA A 107 7.40 -2.77 -10.63
C ALA A 107 8.00 -4.12 -11.07
N ALA A 108 9.14 -4.11 -11.75
CA ALA A 108 9.85 -5.33 -12.12
C ALA A 108 10.36 -6.10 -10.90
N ALA A 109 10.93 -5.42 -9.91
CA ALA A 109 11.43 -6.03 -8.67
C ALA A 109 10.34 -6.56 -7.75
N ALA A 110 9.08 -6.14 -7.93
CA ALA A 110 7.93 -6.67 -7.19
C ALA A 110 7.56 -8.11 -7.60
N GLY A 111 8.07 -8.60 -8.73
CA GLY A 111 7.95 -9.98 -9.16
C GLY A 111 9.10 -10.86 -8.67
N ALA A 112 9.23 -12.05 -9.27
CA ALA A 112 10.41 -12.89 -9.07
C ALA A 112 11.60 -12.26 -9.80
N CYS A 113 12.71 -12.06 -9.10
CA CYS A 113 13.93 -11.46 -9.63
C CYS A 113 15.18 -12.14 -9.06
N ASP A 114 16.31 -11.91 -9.70
CA ASP A 114 17.60 -12.56 -9.51
C ASP A 114 18.46 -12.00 -8.37
N VAL A 115 17.83 -11.55 -7.26
CA VAL A 115 18.55 -10.90 -6.14
C VAL A 115 19.73 -11.70 -5.60
N GLU A 116 19.62 -13.03 -5.56
CA GLU A 116 20.64 -13.96 -5.07
C GLU A 116 20.97 -15.05 -6.10
N PHE A 117 20.65 -14.82 -7.35
CA PHE A 117 20.80 -15.83 -8.40
C PHE A 117 21.62 -15.27 -9.57
N ASP A 118 22.60 -16.00 -10.01
CA ASP A 118 23.38 -15.70 -11.22
C ASP A 118 22.75 -16.42 -12.41
N LEU A 119 22.13 -15.64 -13.29
CA LEU A 119 21.46 -16.16 -14.47
C LEU A 119 22.42 -16.80 -15.49
N ALA A 120 23.70 -16.41 -15.51
CA ALA A 120 24.67 -16.96 -16.43
C ALA A 120 25.17 -18.34 -15.99
N THR A 121 25.35 -18.55 -14.71
CA THR A 121 25.89 -19.79 -14.16
C THR A 121 24.84 -20.73 -13.59
N GLY A 122 23.61 -20.24 -13.36
CA GLY A 122 22.56 -20.98 -12.69
C GLY A 122 22.81 -21.24 -11.20
N ALA A 123 23.77 -20.55 -10.61
CA ALA A 123 24.19 -20.72 -9.24
C ALA A 123 23.72 -19.56 -8.33
N ARG A 124 23.86 -19.74 -7.02
CA ARG A 124 23.63 -18.67 -6.06
C ARG A 124 24.69 -17.60 -6.20
N ALA A 125 24.28 -16.34 -6.37
CA ALA A 125 25.17 -15.20 -6.41
C ALA A 125 25.85 -14.96 -5.04
N GLY A 126 27.15 -14.67 -5.06
CA GLY A 126 27.94 -14.49 -3.84
C GLY A 126 27.63 -13.19 -3.07
N GLN A 127 27.01 -12.20 -3.73
CA GLN A 127 26.67 -10.90 -3.15
C GLN A 127 25.24 -10.51 -3.47
N ARG A 128 24.47 -10.20 -2.44
CA ARG A 128 23.12 -9.70 -2.56
C ARG A 128 23.13 -8.20 -2.92
N GLY A 129 22.33 -7.80 -3.92
CA GLY A 129 22.13 -6.40 -4.25
C GLY A 129 23.38 -5.69 -4.84
N HIS A 130 24.28 -6.41 -5.50
CA HIS A 130 25.49 -5.85 -6.09
C HIS A 130 25.25 -4.66 -7.02
N GLY A 131 24.17 -4.68 -7.81
CA GLY A 131 23.81 -3.58 -8.71
C GLY A 131 23.50 -2.27 -7.95
N ALA A 132 22.75 -2.36 -6.84
CA ALA A 132 22.46 -1.21 -5.99
C ALA A 132 23.72 -0.64 -5.34
N ILE A 133 24.61 -1.50 -4.85
CA ILE A 133 25.91 -1.07 -4.27
C ILE A 133 26.80 -0.42 -5.31
N ALA A 134 26.86 -0.97 -6.53
CA ALA A 134 27.61 -0.39 -7.64
C ALA A 134 27.06 1.00 -8.03
N ALA A 135 25.74 1.15 -8.11
CA ALA A 135 25.10 2.43 -8.41
C ALA A 135 25.37 3.49 -7.33
N LEU A 136 25.32 3.11 -6.03
CA LEU A 136 25.65 4.00 -4.92
C LEU A 136 27.10 4.47 -4.98
N ARG A 137 28.05 3.57 -5.24
CA ARG A 137 29.47 3.92 -5.38
C ARG A 137 29.72 4.82 -6.60
N ALA A 138 29.02 4.59 -7.71
CA ALA A 138 29.09 5.46 -8.87
C ALA A 138 28.55 6.88 -8.60
N ALA A 139 27.48 6.98 -7.79
CA ALA A 139 26.90 8.26 -7.38
C ALA A 139 27.78 9.04 -6.39
N VAL A 140 28.64 8.34 -5.61
CA VAL A 140 29.56 8.94 -4.64
C VAL A 140 30.97 8.42 -4.90
N PRO A 141 31.71 8.98 -5.89
CA PRO A 141 32.99 8.43 -6.35
C PRO A 141 34.08 8.31 -5.28
N ASN A 142 34.03 9.17 -4.25
CA ASN A 142 34.98 9.16 -3.13
C ASN A 142 34.68 8.10 -2.07
N ALA A 143 33.52 7.40 -2.16
CA ALA A 143 33.17 6.33 -1.22
C ALA A 143 33.91 5.04 -1.58
N GLN A 144 34.74 4.53 -0.67
CA GLN A 144 35.44 3.25 -0.83
C GLN A 144 34.48 2.06 -0.76
N ALA A 145 33.41 2.17 0.06
CA ALA A 145 32.40 1.16 0.24
C ALA A 145 31.00 1.79 0.41
N ALA A 146 29.97 1.02 0.13
CA ALA A 146 28.59 1.41 0.37
C ALA A 146 27.81 0.25 0.98
N GLY A 147 26.83 0.56 1.82
CA GLY A 147 25.91 -0.40 2.42
C GLY A 147 24.50 0.14 2.44
N VAL A 148 23.52 -0.73 2.41
CA VAL A 148 22.09 -0.38 2.44
C VAL A 148 21.48 -0.99 3.70
N VAL A 149 20.74 -0.18 4.45
CA VAL A 149 19.98 -0.57 5.64
C VAL A 149 18.51 -0.14 5.48
N ASN A 150 17.63 -0.65 6.32
CA ASN A 150 16.18 -0.48 6.18
C ASN A 150 15.70 0.98 6.22
N ASN A 151 16.39 1.82 7.00
CA ASN A 151 15.98 3.21 7.22
C ASN A 151 17.14 4.04 7.79
N ASN A 152 16.94 5.36 7.84
CA ASN A 152 17.94 6.29 8.37
C ASN A 152 18.30 6.03 9.84
N ALA A 153 17.34 5.66 10.69
CA ALA A 153 17.63 5.35 12.09
C ALA A 153 18.60 4.16 12.21
N ALA A 154 18.40 3.10 11.41
CA ALA A 154 19.32 1.97 11.36
C ALA A 154 20.71 2.38 10.85
N ALA A 155 20.79 3.28 9.86
CA ALA A 155 22.07 3.82 9.38
C ALA A 155 22.80 4.59 10.49
N LEU A 156 22.11 5.44 11.24
CA LEU A 156 22.69 6.19 12.35
C LEU A 156 23.17 5.28 13.48
N VAL A 157 22.37 4.29 13.86
CA VAL A 157 22.77 3.30 14.87
C VAL A 157 24.00 2.53 14.42
N LEU A 158 24.03 2.07 13.18
CA LEU A 158 25.19 1.36 12.63
C LEU A 158 26.45 2.24 12.64
N ALA A 159 26.34 3.47 12.15
CA ALA A 159 27.45 4.42 12.10
C ALA A 159 27.96 4.77 13.52
N ALA A 160 27.04 5.07 14.45
CA ALA A 160 27.39 5.38 15.83
C ALA A 160 28.08 4.19 16.52
N THR A 161 27.55 2.98 16.35
CA THR A 161 28.13 1.78 16.94
C THR A 161 29.51 1.46 16.36
N ALA A 162 29.68 1.62 15.04
CA ALA A 162 30.95 1.28 14.38
C ALA A 162 32.05 2.32 14.62
N LEU A 163 31.70 3.61 14.67
CA LEU A 163 32.68 4.70 14.67
C LEU A 163 32.87 5.35 16.05
N ALA A 164 31.88 5.28 16.91
CA ALA A 164 31.85 6.01 18.18
C ALA A 164 31.61 5.12 19.41
N ALA A 165 31.84 3.82 19.32
CA ALA A 165 31.73 2.92 20.49
C ALA A 165 32.62 3.41 21.63
N GLY A 166 32.03 3.69 22.80
CA GLY A 166 32.74 4.21 23.97
C GLY A 166 33.23 5.66 23.87
N ARG A 167 32.71 6.42 22.89
CA ARG A 167 33.01 7.85 22.66
C ARG A 167 31.73 8.69 22.68
N GLU A 168 31.93 9.99 22.89
CA GLU A 168 30.84 10.97 22.76
C GLU A 168 30.54 11.26 21.28
N ILE A 169 29.26 11.47 20.98
CA ILE A 169 28.79 11.88 19.65
C ILE A 169 28.22 13.29 19.76
N ILE A 170 28.84 14.22 19.03
CA ILE A 170 28.35 15.60 18.97
C ILE A 170 27.34 15.69 17.81
N ARG A 171 26.13 16.14 18.11
CA ARG A 171 25.06 16.37 17.15
C ARG A 171 24.60 17.83 17.27
N SER A 172 24.48 18.56 16.15
CA SER A 172 23.78 19.82 16.15
C SER A 172 22.26 19.56 16.26
N GLU A 173 21.65 20.11 17.30
CA GLU A 173 20.18 20.12 17.38
C GLU A 173 19.66 21.30 16.55
N GLU A 174 19.23 21.03 15.33
CA GLU A 174 18.33 21.96 14.65
C GLU A 174 16.91 21.69 15.16
N HIS A 175 16.28 22.70 15.75
CA HIS A 175 14.95 22.63 16.37
C HIS A 175 13.79 22.41 15.41
N THR A 176 14.03 21.89 14.24
CA THR A 176 13.00 21.61 13.22
C THR A 176 12.07 20.44 13.55
N SER A 177 12.41 19.61 14.52
CA SER A 177 11.57 18.46 14.91
C SER A 177 10.36 18.84 15.78
N GLU A 178 10.41 19.93 16.51
CA GLU A 178 9.31 20.36 17.40
C GLU A 178 8.16 21.04 16.68
N LEU A 179 8.39 21.62 15.51
CA LEU A 179 7.36 22.26 14.71
C LEU A 179 6.50 21.30 13.88
N GLN A 180 6.87 20.02 13.82
CA GLN A 180 6.16 19.01 13.04
C GLN A 180 5.10 18.21 13.82
N SER A 181 4.95 18.47 15.13
CA SER A 181 4.00 17.76 16.00
C SER A 181 2.74 18.56 16.35
N ARG A 182 2.42 19.62 15.59
CA ARG A 182 1.17 20.38 15.75
C ARG A 182 0.30 20.33 14.53
#